data_6057b7cb2beeb475425284793b163977
#
_entry.id   6057b7cb2beeb475425284793b163977
#
_cell.length_a   1.000
_cell.length_b   1.000
_cell.length_c   1.000
_cell.angle_alpha   90.00
_cell.angle_beta   90.00
_cell.angle_gamma   90.00
#
_symmetry.space_group_name_H-M   'P 1'
#
loop_
_entity.id
_entity.type
_entity.pdbx_description
1 polymer ?
#
loop_
_entity_poly.entity_id
_entity_poly.type
_entity_poly.pdbx_seq_one_letter_code
_entity_poly.pdbx_strand_id
1 'polypeptide(L)'
;MRIALINAPLKSAVCDLGVGHQLPLGLLMLGGPLRDRGDNVLLIDAARHHLCDEEIVARVAAFHAEVALIAHVGSTTAHLCCLRVLWAIRAALPTVVTVYGGVHPTYHYRAILSEHPEVDVIVRGEGEATVLDLIATLERQRASSGQAGTLPMACDLSCVAGIAWRREGIVSATPARAPITDLDAYRIGWELIDQWDDYQAFGLGRAAVVQFSRGCPHTCTYCGQWMFWRRWRHRDISRFVDELAMLHTSHDVRFFWLADENPTTSKDIWRQVLEEIAQRQLSIALCGSFRAQDIVRDADILSLYKQAGFAYILMGVETVTDETLGKIRKGSQVDDAYQAVRLLRQQGILSIVDYIFGLEEETPRTLWRGLRGLLRYDGDFVNALYLTPHAWTPLGYQQLKEGTVVEPDTWKWDYRHQILATRYLSPTQLFFGVKLVETLYHLHPRRLWRTLTVRDRTLRRLLRYSQWHISTVYWYEIAEFVTDRLRARVNHWFSTIRPRDTPKHAIEQADP
;
A
#
# COMPACT_ATOMS: atom_id res chain seq x y z
N MET A 1 24.02 -16.61 1.99
CA MET A 1 23.91 -16.19 0.57
C MET A 1 23.98 -14.67 0.43
N ARG A 2 24.16 -14.13 -0.81
CA ARG A 2 24.03 -12.69 -1.11
C ARG A 2 22.65 -12.43 -1.73
N ILE A 3 21.83 -11.63 -1.05
CA ILE A 3 20.42 -11.44 -1.38
C ILE A 3 20.15 -9.95 -1.61
N ALA A 4 19.67 -9.58 -2.79
CA ALA A 4 19.19 -8.24 -3.10
C ALA A 4 17.69 -8.16 -2.85
N LEU A 5 17.28 -7.29 -1.94
CA LEU A 5 15.87 -6.94 -1.69
C LEU A 5 15.55 -5.67 -2.48
N ILE A 6 14.59 -5.75 -3.39
CA ILE A 6 14.31 -4.68 -4.36
C ILE A 6 12.89 -4.12 -4.11
N ASN A 7 12.81 -2.85 -3.76
CA ASN A 7 11.58 -2.09 -3.81
C ASN A 7 11.40 -1.56 -5.25
N ALA A 8 10.35 -2.02 -5.94
CA ALA A 8 10.15 -1.71 -7.36
C ALA A 8 10.06 -0.20 -7.63
N PRO A 9 10.55 0.28 -8.80
CA PRO A 9 10.61 1.70 -9.16
C PRO A 9 9.23 2.25 -9.54
N LEU A 10 8.26 2.14 -8.63
CA LEU A 10 6.92 2.68 -8.82
C LEU A 10 6.94 4.19 -8.56
N LYS A 11 6.59 4.97 -9.56
CA LYS A 11 6.40 6.42 -9.42
C LYS A 11 5.07 6.71 -8.72
N SER A 12 5.12 7.54 -7.70
CA SER A 12 3.93 7.99 -6.98
C SER A 12 3.92 9.50 -6.88
N ALA A 13 3.01 10.14 -7.59
CA ALA A 13 2.87 11.60 -7.53
C ALA A 13 2.65 12.10 -6.08
N VAL A 14 1.95 11.35 -5.25
CA VAL A 14 1.73 11.71 -3.85
C VAL A 14 3.03 11.69 -3.05
N CYS A 15 3.88 10.68 -3.25
CA CYS A 15 5.19 10.60 -2.60
C CYS A 15 6.14 11.66 -3.14
N ASP A 16 6.24 11.75 -4.47
CA ASP A 16 7.19 12.64 -5.16
C ASP A 16 6.88 14.12 -4.94
N LEU A 17 5.59 14.46 -4.86
CA LEU A 17 5.13 15.85 -4.66
C LEU A 17 5.00 16.23 -3.19
N GLY A 18 5.37 15.34 -2.24
CA GLY A 18 5.70 15.81 -0.93
C GLY A 18 4.98 15.29 0.29
N VAL A 19 4.16 14.25 0.22
CA VAL A 19 3.78 13.53 1.45
C VAL A 19 5.01 12.84 2.03
N GLY A 20 5.95 12.49 1.16
CA GLY A 20 7.20 11.82 1.47
C GLY A 20 7.19 10.34 1.06
N HIS A 21 8.38 9.80 0.86
CA HIS A 21 8.55 8.38 0.54
C HIS A 21 8.42 7.53 1.81
N GLN A 22 7.67 6.46 1.69
CA GLN A 22 7.53 5.47 2.76
C GLN A 22 8.63 4.42 2.64
N LEU A 23 9.25 4.09 3.77
CA LEU A 23 10.19 2.99 3.87
C LEU A 23 9.53 1.68 3.41
N PRO A 24 10.26 0.80 2.68
CA PRO A 24 9.73 -0.47 2.22
C PRO A 24 9.68 -1.51 3.37
N LEU A 25 8.82 -1.28 4.35
CA LEU A 25 8.74 -2.05 5.60
C LEU A 25 8.68 -3.56 5.35
N GLY A 26 7.89 -4.02 4.37
CA GLY A 26 7.78 -5.44 4.06
C GLY A 26 9.13 -6.08 3.66
N LEU A 27 10.01 -5.34 2.97
CA LEU A 27 11.36 -5.81 2.64
C LEU A 27 12.29 -5.77 3.87
N LEU A 28 12.14 -4.77 4.73
CA LEU A 28 12.89 -4.69 5.99
C LEU A 28 12.51 -5.85 6.94
N MET A 29 11.23 -6.26 6.96
CA MET A 29 10.76 -7.43 7.71
C MET A 29 11.34 -8.75 7.19
N LEU A 30 11.72 -8.83 5.91
CA LEU A 30 12.46 -9.96 5.36
C LEU A 30 13.96 -9.83 5.63
N GLY A 31 14.48 -8.62 5.57
CA GLY A 31 15.90 -8.35 5.68
C GLY A 31 16.49 -8.65 7.07
N GLY A 32 15.77 -8.30 8.13
CA GLY A 32 16.20 -8.59 9.50
C GLY A 32 16.48 -10.08 9.75
N PRO A 33 15.50 -10.97 9.55
CA PRO A 33 15.68 -12.42 9.71
C PRO A 33 16.76 -13.02 8.81
N LEU A 34 16.91 -12.52 7.58
CA LEU A 34 17.99 -12.96 6.67
C LEU A 34 19.37 -12.56 7.23
N ARG A 35 19.51 -11.34 7.74
CA ARG A 35 20.75 -10.89 8.41
C ARG A 35 21.05 -11.74 9.65
N ASP A 36 20.05 -12.08 10.45
CA ASP A 36 20.21 -12.93 11.63
C ASP A 36 20.63 -14.35 11.28
N ARG A 37 20.20 -14.85 10.11
CA ARG A 37 20.69 -16.13 9.55
C ARG A 37 22.15 -16.08 9.07
N GLY A 38 22.75 -14.89 8.98
CA GLY A 38 24.12 -14.69 8.49
C GLY A 38 24.21 -14.40 6.98
N ASP A 39 23.12 -14.08 6.32
CA ASP A 39 23.12 -13.68 4.92
C ASP A 39 23.65 -12.26 4.72
N ASN A 40 24.30 -12.04 3.58
CA ASN A 40 24.59 -10.70 3.11
C ASN A 40 23.35 -10.15 2.38
N VAL A 41 22.79 -9.09 2.91
CA VAL A 41 21.55 -8.49 2.37
C VAL A 41 21.82 -7.07 1.93
N LEU A 42 21.41 -6.74 0.70
CA LEU A 42 21.40 -5.41 0.13
C LEU A 42 19.97 -4.96 -0.10
N LEU A 43 19.57 -3.80 0.41
CA LEU A 43 18.32 -3.15 0.08
C LEU A 43 18.53 -2.19 -1.10
N ILE A 44 17.73 -2.34 -2.17
CA ILE A 44 17.68 -1.43 -3.30
C ILE A 44 16.30 -0.77 -3.32
N ASP A 45 16.20 0.45 -2.80
CA ASP A 45 14.96 1.21 -2.87
C ASP A 45 14.90 2.00 -4.18
N ALA A 46 14.47 1.31 -5.26
CA ALA A 46 14.42 1.90 -6.58
C ALA A 46 13.29 2.94 -6.73
N ALA A 47 12.23 2.82 -5.95
CA ALA A 47 11.16 3.83 -5.92
C ALA A 47 11.68 5.15 -5.36
N ARG A 48 12.37 5.11 -4.21
CA ARG A 48 12.89 6.31 -3.56
C ARG A 48 13.98 7.02 -4.38
N HIS A 49 14.87 6.24 -4.99
CA HIS A 49 16.01 6.78 -5.74
C HIS A 49 15.73 6.98 -7.23
N HIS A 50 14.49 6.74 -7.68
CA HIS A 50 14.06 6.86 -9.09
C HIS A 50 14.97 6.10 -10.06
N LEU A 51 15.47 4.91 -9.65
CA LEU A 51 16.38 4.12 -10.44
C LEU A 51 15.73 3.58 -11.71
N CYS A 52 16.45 3.60 -12.80
CA CYS A 52 16.08 2.86 -14.02
C CYS A 52 16.44 1.37 -13.88
N ASP A 53 15.95 0.56 -14.80
CA ASP A 53 16.16 -0.89 -14.76
C ASP A 53 17.65 -1.25 -14.86
N GLU A 54 18.41 -0.52 -15.68
CA GLU A 54 19.86 -0.69 -15.86
C GLU A 54 20.65 -0.40 -14.57
N GLU A 55 20.27 0.63 -13.83
CA GLU A 55 20.89 0.98 -12.55
C GLU A 55 20.60 -0.07 -11.48
N ILE A 56 19.37 -0.61 -11.47
CA ILE A 56 19.00 -1.72 -10.57
C ILE A 56 19.86 -2.95 -10.90
N VAL A 57 19.93 -3.34 -12.16
CA VAL A 57 20.74 -4.46 -12.64
C VAL A 57 22.22 -4.27 -12.27
N ALA A 58 22.78 -3.08 -12.50
CA ALA A 58 24.16 -2.76 -12.14
C ALA A 58 24.42 -2.93 -10.63
N ARG A 59 23.50 -2.51 -9.75
CA ARG A 59 23.61 -2.69 -8.30
C ARG A 59 23.53 -4.16 -7.89
N VAL A 60 22.62 -4.94 -8.49
CA VAL A 60 22.49 -6.39 -8.26
C VAL A 60 23.78 -7.11 -8.69
N ALA A 61 24.34 -6.74 -9.85
CA ALA A 61 25.60 -7.30 -10.37
C ALA A 61 26.80 -6.94 -9.50
N ALA A 62 26.96 -5.66 -9.12
CA ALA A 62 28.06 -5.20 -8.27
C ALA A 62 28.04 -5.85 -6.87
N PHE A 63 26.86 -6.14 -6.34
CA PHE A 63 26.69 -6.88 -5.10
C PHE A 63 26.95 -8.39 -5.26
N HIS A 64 27.09 -8.88 -6.50
CA HIS A 64 27.16 -10.30 -6.82
C HIS A 64 26.00 -11.09 -6.21
N ALA A 65 24.79 -10.56 -6.32
CA ALA A 65 23.62 -11.20 -5.74
C ALA A 65 23.39 -12.61 -6.31
N GLU A 66 23.02 -13.54 -5.47
CA GLU A 66 22.64 -14.90 -5.83
C GLU A 66 21.12 -15.04 -5.94
N VAL A 67 20.42 -14.20 -5.17
CA VAL A 67 18.96 -14.10 -5.19
C VAL A 67 18.57 -12.62 -5.29
N ALA A 68 17.65 -12.31 -6.20
CA ALA A 68 16.98 -11.03 -6.29
C ALA A 68 15.51 -11.21 -5.90
N LEU A 69 15.13 -10.65 -4.75
CA LEU A 69 13.77 -10.70 -4.24
C LEU A 69 13.13 -9.33 -4.45
N ILE A 70 12.02 -9.30 -5.19
CA ILE A 70 11.23 -8.09 -5.40
C ILE A 70 9.87 -8.25 -4.71
N ALA A 71 9.43 -7.21 -4.03
CA ALA A 71 8.11 -7.17 -3.43
C ALA A 71 7.56 -5.75 -3.48
N HIS A 72 6.25 -5.66 -3.46
CA HIS A 72 5.56 -4.38 -3.33
C HIS A 72 4.31 -4.55 -2.47
N VAL A 73 4.05 -3.56 -1.63
CA VAL A 73 2.92 -3.59 -0.70
C VAL A 73 1.60 -3.36 -1.46
N GLY A 74 0.80 -4.41 -1.53
CA GLY A 74 -0.66 -4.35 -1.63
C GLY A 74 -1.28 -3.84 -2.92
N SER A 75 -0.53 -3.39 -3.93
CA SER A 75 -1.18 -2.83 -5.11
C SER A 75 -0.87 -3.57 -6.41
N THR A 76 -1.89 -3.70 -7.25
CA THR A 76 -1.77 -4.18 -8.63
C THR A 76 -0.88 -3.26 -9.47
N THR A 77 -0.80 -1.99 -9.12
CA THR A 77 -0.06 -0.92 -9.81
C THR A 77 1.41 -1.25 -10.01
N ALA A 78 2.08 -1.78 -9.00
CA ALA A 78 3.51 -2.10 -9.06
C ALA A 78 3.83 -3.36 -9.84
N HIS A 79 2.84 -4.18 -10.20
CA HIS A 79 3.05 -5.49 -10.81
C HIS A 79 3.90 -5.40 -12.09
N LEU A 80 3.53 -4.52 -13.01
CA LEU A 80 4.28 -4.36 -14.27
C LEU A 80 5.71 -3.85 -14.05
N CYS A 81 5.91 -2.96 -13.07
CA CYS A 81 7.26 -2.50 -12.70
C CYS A 81 8.10 -3.65 -12.14
N CYS A 82 7.52 -4.50 -11.29
CA CYS A 82 8.20 -5.67 -10.76
C CYS A 82 8.63 -6.64 -11.87
N LEU A 83 7.73 -6.97 -12.78
CA LEU A 83 8.01 -7.86 -13.91
C LEU A 83 9.11 -7.30 -14.81
N ARG A 84 9.05 -6.00 -15.15
CA ARG A 84 10.05 -5.34 -15.98
C ARG A 84 11.46 -5.43 -15.35
N VAL A 85 11.56 -5.15 -14.05
CA VAL A 85 12.83 -5.27 -13.32
C VAL A 85 13.33 -6.72 -13.31
N LEU A 86 12.46 -7.68 -13.03
CA LEU A 86 12.82 -9.11 -13.03
C LEU A 86 13.27 -9.57 -14.42
N TRP A 87 12.61 -9.11 -15.48
CA TRP A 87 13.02 -9.37 -16.86
C TRP A 87 14.41 -8.80 -17.15
N ALA A 88 14.70 -7.55 -16.76
CA ALA A 88 16.01 -6.95 -16.94
C ALA A 88 17.13 -7.70 -16.18
N ILE A 89 16.84 -8.12 -14.94
CA ILE A 89 17.75 -8.94 -14.14
C ILE A 89 17.98 -10.29 -14.84
N ARG A 90 16.94 -10.98 -15.28
CA ARG A 90 17.03 -12.27 -15.97
C ARG A 90 17.86 -12.17 -17.24
N ALA A 91 17.65 -11.11 -18.03
CA ALA A 91 18.37 -10.91 -19.28
C ALA A 91 19.88 -10.66 -19.09
N ALA A 92 20.23 -9.88 -18.06
CA ALA A 92 21.63 -9.49 -17.81
C ALA A 92 22.38 -10.47 -16.88
N LEU A 93 21.67 -11.10 -15.94
CA LEU A 93 22.21 -11.93 -14.87
C LEU A 93 21.45 -13.27 -14.79
N PRO A 94 21.57 -14.15 -15.80
CA PRO A 94 20.73 -15.36 -15.94
C PRO A 94 20.89 -16.36 -14.79
N THR A 95 21.98 -16.24 -14.01
CA THR A 95 22.27 -17.13 -12.86
C THR A 95 21.62 -16.67 -11.56
N VAL A 96 21.08 -15.45 -11.49
CA VAL A 96 20.42 -14.93 -10.29
C VAL A 96 19.02 -15.55 -10.18
N VAL A 97 18.71 -16.12 -9.01
CA VAL A 97 17.38 -16.62 -8.71
C VAL A 97 16.45 -15.44 -8.45
N THR A 98 15.36 -15.37 -9.20
CA THR A 98 14.37 -14.29 -9.10
C THR A 98 13.17 -14.73 -8.26
N VAL A 99 12.86 -13.95 -7.23
CA VAL A 99 11.76 -14.22 -6.30
C VAL A 99 10.80 -13.04 -6.28
N TYR A 100 9.51 -13.30 -6.47
CA TYR A 100 8.48 -12.27 -6.42
C TYR A 100 7.50 -12.54 -5.27
N GLY A 101 7.24 -11.53 -4.43
CA GLY A 101 6.35 -11.65 -3.27
C GLY A 101 5.41 -10.46 -3.11
N GLY A 102 4.44 -10.61 -2.21
CA GLY A 102 3.44 -9.61 -1.88
C GLY A 102 2.01 -10.03 -2.19
N VAL A 103 1.06 -9.10 -2.03
CA VAL A 103 -0.38 -9.42 -2.15
C VAL A 103 -0.75 -9.83 -3.56
N HIS A 104 -0.37 -9.03 -4.58
CA HIS A 104 -0.74 -9.30 -5.96
C HIS A 104 -0.22 -10.67 -6.46
N PRO A 105 1.07 -11.02 -6.36
CA PRO A 105 1.55 -12.32 -6.82
C PRO A 105 1.00 -13.49 -6.00
N THR A 106 0.60 -13.29 -4.75
CA THR A 106 -0.06 -14.32 -3.94
C THR A 106 -1.34 -14.84 -4.61
N TYR A 107 -2.13 -13.96 -5.20
CA TYR A 107 -3.40 -14.34 -5.84
C TYR A 107 -3.27 -14.65 -7.33
N HIS A 108 -2.24 -14.15 -8.00
CA HIS A 108 -2.04 -14.31 -9.44
C HIS A 108 -0.85 -15.20 -9.82
N TYR A 109 -0.35 -16.03 -8.89
CA TYR A 109 0.86 -16.82 -9.09
C TYR A 109 0.81 -17.74 -10.32
N ARG A 110 -0.35 -18.32 -10.64
CA ARG A 110 -0.52 -19.22 -11.79
C ARG A 110 -0.28 -18.47 -13.09
N ALA A 111 -1.00 -17.39 -13.32
CA ALA A 111 -0.86 -16.58 -14.52
C ALA A 111 0.57 -16.03 -14.64
N ILE A 112 1.10 -15.44 -13.56
CA ILE A 112 2.45 -14.87 -13.54
C ILE A 112 3.50 -15.93 -13.92
N LEU A 113 3.49 -17.10 -13.29
CA LEU A 113 4.47 -18.14 -13.60
C LEU A 113 4.27 -18.78 -14.97
N SER A 114 3.06 -18.78 -15.53
CA SER A 114 2.79 -19.32 -16.87
C SER A 114 3.27 -18.36 -17.96
N GLU A 115 3.13 -17.04 -17.74
CA GLU A 115 3.37 -16.05 -18.78
C GLU A 115 4.76 -15.37 -18.67
N HIS A 116 5.38 -15.40 -17.46
CA HIS A 116 6.60 -14.66 -17.14
C HIS A 116 7.75 -15.59 -16.74
N PRO A 117 8.57 -16.05 -17.74
CA PRO A 117 9.70 -16.94 -17.49
C PRO A 117 10.82 -16.29 -16.66
N GLU A 118 10.83 -14.97 -16.54
CA GLU A 118 11.76 -14.21 -15.71
C GLU A 118 11.50 -14.36 -14.20
N VAL A 119 10.35 -14.93 -13.79
CA VAL A 119 10.03 -15.21 -12.38
C VAL A 119 10.26 -16.67 -12.08
N ASP A 120 11.21 -17.00 -11.20
CA ASP A 120 11.51 -18.38 -10.80
C ASP A 120 10.56 -18.85 -9.71
N VAL A 121 10.38 -18.04 -8.66
CA VAL A 121 9.61 -18.41 -7.47
C VAL A 121 8.69 -17.26 -7.06
N ILE A 122 7.47 -17.60 -6.69
CA ILE A 122 6.55 -16.69 -6.02
C ILE A 122 6.38 -17.09 -4.55
N VAL A 123 6.61 -16.13 -3.65
CA VAL A 123 6.30 -16.26 -2.23
C VAL A 123 4.86 -15.79 -2.00
N ARG A 124 4.03 -16.68 -1.45
CA ARG A 124 2.60 -16.46 -1.24
C ARG A 124 2.27 -16.27 0.24
N GLY A 125 1.53 -15.22 0.57
CA GLY A 125 1.19 -14.85 1.95
C GLY A 125 2.34 -14.11 2.66
N GLU A 126 2.41 -14.27 3.97
CA GLU A 126 3.45 -13.66 4.80
C GLU A 126 4.81 -14.28 4.48
N GLY A 127 5.81 -13.42 4.23
CA GLY A 127 7.06 -13.85 3.60
C GLY A 127 8.18 -14.28 4.55
N GLU A 128 8.16 -13.83 5.80
CA GLU A 128 9.32 -13.90 6.70
C GLU A 128 9.82 -15.35 6.88
N ALA A 129 8.97 -16.24 7.35
CA ALA A 129 9.32 -17.66 7.51
C ALA A 129 9.54 -18.38 6.16
N THR A 130 8.74 -18.02 5.16
CA THR A 130 8.80 -18.65 3.83
C THR A 130 10.10 -18.34 3.12
N VAL A 131 10.57 -17.09 3.19
CA VAL A 131 11.84 -16.67 2.57
C VAL A 131 13.02 -17.36 3.26
N LEU A 132 13.04 -17.47 4.59
CA LEU A 132 14.08 -18.18 5.32
C LEU A 132 14.19 -19.64 4.88
N ASP A 133 13.06 -20.37 4.80
CA ASP A 133 13.03 -21.76 4.35
C ASP A 133 13.45 -21.89 2.88
N LEU A 134 13.02 -20.97 2.03
CA LEU A 134 13.40 -20.92 0.62
C LEU A 134 14.91 -20.75 0.47
N ILE A 135 15.50 -19.75 1.12
CA ILE A 135 16.93 -19.47 1.04
C ILE A 135 17.76 -20.64 1.59
N ALA A 136 17.36 -21.23 2.72
CA ALA A 136 18.02 -22.40 3.27
C ALA A 136 17.95 -23.62 2.32
N THR A 137 16.85 -23.79 1.59
CA THR A 137 16.68 -24.86 0.62
C THR A 137 17.54 -24.64 -0.62
N LEU A 138 17.56 -23.41 -1.17
CA LEU A 138 18.44 -23.05 -2.28
C LEU A 138 19.92 -23.25 -1.95
N GLU A 139 20.34 -22.88 -0.75
CA GLU A 139 21.73 -23.07 -0.27
C GLU A 139 22.10 -24.54 -0.19
N ARG A 140 21.25 -25.40 0.36
CA ARG A 140 21.47 -26.86 0.42
C ARG A 140 21.61 -27.50 -0.96
N GLN A 141 20.73 -27.10 -1.90
CA GLN A 141 20.74 -27.63 -3.26
C GLN A 141 21.99 -27.18 -4.04
N ARG A 142 22.42 -25.94 -3.84
CA ARG A 142 23.67 -25.43 -4.42
C ARG A 142 24.88 -26.23 -3.90
N ALA A 143 24.95 -26.51 -2.60
CA ALA A 143 26.02 -27.31 -2.01
C ALA A 143 26.06 -28.73 -2.59
N SER A 144 24.90 -29.30 -2.91
CA SER A 144 24.79 -30.66 -3.46
C SER A 144 25.12 -30.73 -4.96
N SER A 145 24.84 -29.70 -5.74
CA SER A 145 25.01 -29.73 -7.20
C SER A 145 26.37 -29.26 -7.69
N GLY A 146 27.18 -28.63 -6.84
CA GLY A 146 28.47 -28.03 -7.22
C GLY A 146 28.35 -26.88 -8.26
N GLN A 147 27.14 -26.53 -8.68
CA GLN A 147 26.88 -25.48 -9.66
C GLN A 147 26.47 -24.16 -8.99
N ALA A 148 27.19 -23.11 -9.33
CA ALA A 148 26.78 -21.76 -8.95
C ALA A 148 25.71 -21.24 -9.91
N GLY A 149 24.55 -20.86 -9.40
CA GLY A 149 23.84 -19.75 -10.00
C GLY A 149 22.64 -19.98 -10.88
N THR A 150 22.06 -21.10 -11.11
CA THR A 150 20.69 -21.23 -11.66
C THR A 150 19.91 -22.21 -10.82
N LEU A 151 18.61 -21.95 -10.60
CA LEU A 151 17.74 -23.02 -10.16
C LEU A 151 17.86 -24.12 -11.22
N PRO A 152 18.39 -25.32 -10.90
CA PRO A 152 18.29 -26.43 -11.82
C PRO A 152 16.82 -26.58 -12.20
N MET A 153 16.50 -26.82 -13.47
CA MET A 153 15.11 -27.12 -13.91
C MET A 153 14.46 -28.23 -13.07
N ALA A 154 15.25 -29.02 -12.37
CA ALA A 154 14.86 -30.12 -11.49
C ALA A 154 14.86 -29.74 -9.99
N CYS A 155 14.96 -28.44 -9.62
CA CYS A 155 14.99 -28.03 -8.22
C CYS A 155 13.69 -28.40 -7.51
N ASP A 156 13.76 -29.26 -6.51
CA ASP A 156 12.59 -29.62 -5.72
C ASP A 156 12.43 -28.69 -4.53
N LEU A 157 11.48 -27.74 -4.67
CA LEU A 157 11.10 -26.80 -3.63
C LEU A 157 9.86 -27.25 -2.86
N SER A 158 9.41 -28.50 -3.03
CA SER A 158 8.17 -29.03 -2.43
C SER A 158 8.17 -29.02 -0.89
N CYS A 159 9.37 -28.97 -0.28
CA CYS A 159 9.50 -28.87 1.17
C CYS A 159 9.27 -27.45 1.74
N VAL A 160 9.21 -26.42 0.89
CA VAL A 160 9.02 -25.04 1.32
C VAL A 160 7.53 -24.70 1.25
N ALA A 161 6.85 -24.54 2.37
CA ALA A 161 5.44 -24.15 2.40
C ALA A 161 5.26 -22.67 1.98
N GLY A 162 4.19 -22.36 1.27
CA GLY A 162 3.82 -21.00 0.92
C GLY A 162 4.52 -20.46 -0.32
N ILE A 163 4.96 -21.29 -1.25
CA ILE A 163 5.54 -20.87 -2.52
C ILE A 163 4.80 -21.43 -3.73
N ALA A 164 5.07 -20.84 -4.88
CA ALA A 164 4.80 -21.42 -6.18
C ALA A 164 6.02 -21.21 -7.08
N TRP A 165 6.29 -22.19 -7.97
CA TRP A 165 7.42 -22.16 -8.90
C TRP A 165 7.13 -22.98 -10.15
N ARG A 166 8.01 -22.89 -11.15
CA ARG A 166 7.93 -23.73 -12.34
C ARG A 166 8.85 -24.95 -12.17
N ARG A 167 8.29 -26.14 -12.40
CA ARG A 167 9.04 -27.39 -12.47
C ARG A 167 8.75 -28.06 -13.82
N GLU A 168 9.78 -28.25 -14.64
CA GLU A 168 9.66 -28.88 -15.97
C GLU A 168 8.59 -28.21 -16.85
N GLY A 169 8.46 -26.89 -16.76
CA GLY A 169 7.44 -26.13 -17.52
C GLY A 169 6.04 -26.08 -16.87
N ILE A 170 5.82 -26.84 -15.80
CA ILE A 170 4.53 -26.90 -15.10
C ILE A 170 4.56 -26.02 -13.85
N VAL A 171 3.53 -25.20 -13.67
CA VAL A 171 3.37 -24.40 -12.45
C VAL A 171 2.96 -25.31 -11.29
N SER A 172 3.83 -25.38 -10.30
CA SER A 172 3.64 -26.12 -9.05
C SER A 172 3.47 -25.15 -7.88
N ALA A 173 2.67 -25.53 -6.88
CA ALA A 173 2.50 -24.72 -5.68
C ALA A 173 2.42 -25.65 -4.45
N THR A 174 3.10 -25.24 -3.37
CA THR A 174 3.02 -25.94 -2.09
C THR A 174 1.76 -25.49 -1.31
N PRO A 175 1.36 -26.20 -0.26
CA PRO A 175 0.32 -25.73 0.64
C PRO A 175 0.59 -24.32 1.16
N ALA A 176 -0.46 -23.54 1.36
CA ALA A 176 -0.33 -22.20 1.95
C ALA A 176 0.28 -22.30 3.36
N ARG A 177 1.22 -21.41 3.67
CA ARG A 177 1.75 -21.31 5.03
C ARG A 177 0.71 -20.69 5.95
N ALA A 178 0.62 -21.19 7.18
CA ALA A 178 -0.20 -20.55 8.22
C ALA A 178 0.31 -19.13 8.52
N PRO A 179 -0.58 -18.19 8.82
CA PRO A 179 -0.16 -16.85 9.23
C PRO A 179 0.72 -16.89 10.48
N ILE A 180 1.70 -15.99 10.53
CA ILE A 180 2.61 -15.82 11.68
C ILE A 180 1.78 -15.43 12.90
N THR A 181 1.87 -16.19 13.99
CA THR A 181 1.13 -15.93 15.23
C THR A 181 1.86 -14.96 16.14
N ASP A 182 3.16 -15.10 16.28
CA ASP A 182 4.05 -14.19 17.03
C ASP A 182 4.71 -13.23 16.04
N LEU A 183 4.22 -11.98 15.98
CA LEU A 183 4.74 -10.96 15.08
C LEU A 183 6.12 -10.43 15.49
N ASP A 184 6.57 -10.72 16.72
CA ASP A 184 7.89 -10.36 17.22
C ASP A 184 8.93 -11.46 17.07
N ALA A 185 8.54 -12.60 16.46
CA ALA A 185 9.48 -13.69 16.14
C ALA A 185 10.54 -13.30 15.11
N TYR A 186 10.26 -12.26 14.30
CA TYR A 186 11.13 -11.75 13.26
C TYR A 186 11.36 -10.27 13.45
N ARG A 187 12.59 -9.87 13.72
CA ARG A 187 12.94 -8.45 13.85
C ARG A 187 12.94 -7.74 12.50
N ILE A 188 12.76 -6.45 12.53
CA ILE A 188 12.85 -5.59 11.34
C ILE A 188 14.32 -5.20 11.11
N GLY A 189 14.78 -5.25 9.87
CA GLY A 189 16.15 -4.94 9.47
C GLY A 189 16.41 -3.45 9.26
N TRP A 190 16.24 -2.65 10.31
CA TRP A 190 16.42 -1.19 10.24
C TRP A 190 17.84 -0.78 9.81
N GLU A 191 18.83 -1.60 10.07
CA GLU A 191 20.22 -1.42 9.65
C GLU A 191 20.44 -1.49 8.14
N LEU A 192 19.44 -1.89 7.36
CA LEU A 192 19.48 -1.86 5.90
C LEU A 192 19.17 -0.48 5.31
N ILE A 193 18.76 0.46 6.14
CA ILE A 193 18.54 1.85 5.73
C ILE A 193 19.84 2.64 5.88
N ASP A 194 20.52 2.86 4.77
CA ASP A 194 21.81 3.58 4.77
C ASP A 194 21.61 5.08 4.98
N GLN A 195 20.54 5.67 4.42
CA GLN A 195 20.30 7.11 4.43
C GLN A 195 18.89 7.45 4.92
N TRP A 196 18.77 7.71 6.21
CA TRP A 196 17.50 8.09 6.84
C TRP A 196 16.95 9.43 6.37
N ASP A 197 17.81 10.35 5.90
CA ASP A 197 17.39 11.65 5.36
C ASP A 197 16.58 11.55 4.06
N ASP A 198 16.63 10.41 3.39
CA ASP A 198 15.83 10.12 2.21
C ASP A 198 14.34 9.98 2.52
N TYR A 199 13.99 9.65 3.76
CA TYR A 199 12.63 9.37 4.20
C TYR A 199 12.15 10.47 5.14
N GLN A 200 11.44 11.43 4.58
CA GLN A 200 10.87 12.54 5.32
C GLN A 200 9.37 12.65 5.04
N ALA A 201 8.59 13.08 6.00
CA ALA A 201 7.16 13.25 5.81
C ALA A 201 6.64 14.55 6.40
N PHE A 202 5.68 15.16 5.72
CA PHE A 202 4.93 16.35 6.14
C PHE A 202 5.80 17.53 6.59
N GLY A 203 7.06 17.59 6.16
CA GLY A 203 8.00 18.62 6.62
C GLY A 203 8.32 18.54 8.11
N LEU A 204 8.03 17.41 8.77
CA LEU A 204 8.29 17.20 10.21
C LEU A 204 9.67 16.61 10.49
N GLY A 205 10.38 16.14 9.47
CA GLY A 205 11.67 15.49 9.57
C GLY A 205 11.63 14.04 9.14
N ARG A 206 12.60 13.23 9.60
CA ARG A 206 12.71 11.82 9.25
C ARG A 206 11.46 11.06 9.65
N ALA A 207 11.04 10.15 8.77
CA ALA A 207 9.83 9.36 8.92
C ALA A 207 10.11 7.86 8.81
N ALA A 208 9.36 7.06 9.56
CA ALA A 208 9.37 5.62 9.44
C ALA A 208 7.96 5.07 9.28
N VAL A 209 7.86 3.92 8.62
CA VAL A 209 6.65 3.09 8.59
C VAL A 209 6.83 2.00 9.63
N VAL A 210 5.88 1.86 10.55
CA VAL A 210 5.90 0.85 11.60
C VAL A 210 4.59 0.09 11.62
N GLN A 211 4.58 -1.10 12.20
CA GLN A 211 3.41 -1.96 12.27
C GLN A 211 3.27 -2.54 13.66
N PHE A 212 2.16 -2.26 14.32
CA PHE A 212 1.80 -2.87 15.61
C PHE A 212 1.02 -4.17 15.42
N SER A 213 0.09 -4.19 14.45
CA SER A 213 -0.79 -5.32 14.23
C SER A 213 -0.96 -5.67 12.76
N ARG A 214 -1.38 -6.91 12.49
CA ARG A 214 -1.74 -7.39 11.16
C ARG A 214 -3.15 -7.93 11.15
N GLY A 215 -3.88 -7.62 10.09
CA GLY A 215 -5.23 -8.10 9.86
C GLY A 215 -6.32 -7.18 10.37
N CYS A 216 -7.52 -7.47 9.89
CA CYS A 216 -8.73 -6.74 10.23
C CYS A 216 -9.88 -7.74 10.37
N PRO A 217 -10.71 -7.66 11.42
CA PRO A 217 -11.84 -8.58 11.61
C PRO A 217 -13.02 -8.30 10.67
N HIS A 218 -12.97 -7.19 9.95
CA HIS A 218 -14.03 -6.78 9.04
C HIS A 218 -13.84 -7.35 7.63
N THR A 219 -14.95 -7.61 6.92
CA THR A 219 -14.98 -8.25 5.61
C THR A 219 -15.57 -7.34 4.53
N CYS A 220 -15.11 -6.08 4.48
CA CYS A 220 -15.56 -5.13 3.48
C CYS A 220 -15.34 -5.68 2.06
N THR A 221 -16.36 -5.64 1.21
CA THR A 221 -16.36 -6.35 -0.08
C THR A 221 -15.35 -5.83 -1.10
N TYR A 222 -14.90 -4.60 -0.96
CA TYR A 222 -13.92 -3.95 -1.84
C TYR A 222 -12.48 -4.07 -1.33
N CYS A 223 -12.26 -4.43 -0.06
CA CYS A 223 -10.94 -4.39 0.57
C CYS A 223 -10.16 -5.68 0.34
N GLY A 224 -8.98 -5.57 -0.25
CA GLY A 224 -8.10 -6.70 -0.52
C GLY A 224 -7.29 -7.21 0.68
N GLN A 225 -7.26 -6.47 1.77
CA GLN A 225 -6.33 -6.74 2.87
C GLN A 225 -6.80 -7.87 3.80
N TRP A 226 -8.08 -7.92 4.14
CA TRP A 226 -8.57 -8.93 5.10
C TRP A 226 -8.43 -10.37 4.59
N MET A 227 -8.48 -10.60 3.30
CA MET A 227 -8.25 -11.92 2.71
C MET A 227 -6.78 -12.35 2.81
N PHE A 228 -5.86 -11.40 2.72
CA PHE A 228 -4.42 -11.67 2.79
C PHE A 228 -3.96 -11.86 4.24
N TRP A 229 -4.25 -10.90 5.11
CA TRP A 229 -3.81 -10.93 6.50
C TRP A 229 -4.69 -11.81 7.41
N ARG A 230 -5.90 -12.12 7.02
CA ARG A 230 -6.89 -12.99 7.67
C ARG A 230 -7.26 -12.55 9.07
N ARG A 231 -6.60 -13.09 10.13
CA ARG A 231 -6.92 -12.81 11.53
C ARG A 231 -6.15 -11.63 12.05
N TRP A 232 -6.76 -10.84 12.93
CA TRP A 232 -6.07 -9.79 13.66
C TRP A 232 -5.10 -10.40 14.68
N ARG A 233 -3.86 -9.93 14.69
CA ARG A 233 -2.77 -10.31 15.57
C ARG A 233 -1.96 -9.06 15.85
N HIS A 234 -1.36 -8.97 17.02
CA HIS A 234 -0.56 -7.82 17.41
C HIS A 234 0.80 -8.24 17.98
N ARG A 235 1.73 -7.32 17.98
CA ARG A 235 3.04 -7.42 18.61
C ARG A 235 2.92 -7.27 20.12
N ASP A 236 3.96 -7.63 20.85
CA ASP A 236 4.14 -7.21 22.21
C ASP A 236 4.18 -5.68 22.31
N ILE A 237 3.44 -5.12 23.26
CA ILE A 237 3.26 -3.66 23.38
C ILE A 237 4.60 -2.99 23.70
N SER A 238 5.32 -3.50 24.68
CA SER A 238 6.59 -2.90 25.11
C SER A 238 7.65 -2.97 24.00
N ARG A 239 7.76 -4.10 23.29
CA ARG A 239 8.68 -4.23 22.15
C ARG A 239 8.34 -3.26 21.01
N PHE A 240 7.06 -3.07 20.72
CA PHE A 240 6.65 -2.09 19.73
C PHE A 240 7.00 -0.66 20.15
N VAL A 241 6.74 -0.28 21.40
CA VAL A 241 7.06 1.06 21.91
C VAL A 241 8.56 1.28 22.05
N ASP A 242 9.32 0.24 22.44
CA ASP A 242 10.79 0.29 22.44
C ASP A 242 11.35 0.52 21.02
N GLU A 243 10.73 -0.06 19.98
CA GLU A 243 11.12 0.20 18.59
C GLU A 243 10.88 1.66 18.19
N LEU A 244 9.73 2.24 18.55
CA LEU A 244 9.48 3.68 18.31
C LEU A 244 10.53 4.55 19.02
N ALA A 245 10.84 4.24 20.28
CA ALA A 245 11.83 4.96 21.05
C ALA A 245 13.25 4.83 20.46
N MET A 246 13.63 3.63 20.04
CA MET A 246 14.92 3.37 19.37
C MET A 246 15.02 4.15 18.07
N LEU A 247 14.01 4.09 17.20
CA LEU A 247 14.01 4.83 15.92
C LEU A 247 14.08 6.34 16.15
N HIS A 248 13.36 6.85 17.17
CA HIS A 248 13.42 8.27 17.53
C HIS A 248 14.78 8.68 18.06
N THR A 249 15.37 7.92 18.99
CA THR A 249 16.62 8.31 19.67
C THR A 249 17.86 8.05 18.81
N SER A 250 17.91 6.94 18.08
CA SER A 250 19.09 6.53 17.30
C SER A 250 19.11 7.10 15.89
N HIS A 251 17.94 7.38 15.30
CA HIS A 251 17.81 7.82 13.89
C HIS A 251 17.12 9.18 13.74
N ASP A 252 16.75 9.86 14.83
CA ASP A 252 15.98 11.12 14.83
C ASP A 252 14.67 11.05 14.02
N VAL A 253 14.00 9.88 14.05
CA VAL A 253 12.70 9.71 13.41
C VAL A 253 11.66 10.48 14.22
N ARG A 254 10.94 11.37 13.56
CA ARG A 254 9.94 12.26 14.19
C ARG A 254 8.52 12.02 13.73
N PHE A 255 8.35 11.33 12.63
CA PHE A 255 7.04 11.00 12.09
C PHE A 255 6.92 9.50 11.84
N PHE A 256 5.83 8.89 12.31
CA PHE A 256 5.56 7.47 12.14
C PHE A 256 4.23 7.24 11.45
N TRP A 257 4.26 6.43 10.37
CA TRP A 257 3.09 5.85 9.76
C TRP A 257 2.81 4.49 10.36
N LEU A 258 1.61 4.28 10.87
CA LEU A 258 1.13 2.94 11.21
C LEU A 258 0.63 2.25 9.94
N ALA A 259 1.29 1.14 9.56
CA ALA A 259 0.93 0.33 8.39
C ALA A 259 -0.14 -0.73 8.73
N ASP A 260 -0.85 -0.54 9.80
CA ASP A 260 -1.87 -1.45 10.31
C ASP A 260 -3.16 -1.31 9.50
N GLU A 261 -3.84 -2.43 9.24
CA GLU A 261 -5.17 -2.44 8.62
C GLU A 261 -6.27 -1.98 9.59
N ASN A 262 -6.13 -2.31 10.87
CA ASN A 262 -7.00 -1.83 11.94
C ASN A 262 -6.35 -2.04 13.33
N PRO A 263 -5.52 -1.12 13.80
CA PRO A 263 -4.81 -1.27 15.08
C PRO A 263 -5.77 -1.23 16.28
N THR A 264 -6.93 -0.60 16.14
CA THR A 264 -7.92 -0.37 17.19
C THR A 264 -8.90 -1.53 17.41
N THR A 265 -8.67 -2.71 16.84
CA THR A 265 -9.56 -3.87 16.94
C THR A 265 -9.93 -4.20 18.39
N SER A 266 -8.96 -4.13 19.31
CA SER A 266 -9.20 -4.27 20.75
C SER A 266 -8.95 -2.93 21.44
N LYS A 267 -10.00 -2.34 22.02
CA LYS A 267 -9.88 -1.08 22.77
C LYS A 267 -8.91 -1.17 23.95
N ASP A 268 -8.94 -2.28 24.70
CA ASP A 268 -8.12 -2.43 25.90
C ASP A 268 -6.63 -2.55 25.57
N ILE A 269 -6.30 -3.33 24.52
CA ILE A 269 -4.92 -3.44 24.03
C ILE A 269 -4.46 -2.09 23.48
N TRP A 270 -5.31 -1.44 22.68
CA TRP A 270 -4.96 -0.16 22.09
C TRP A 270 -4.77 0.94 23.15
N ARG A 271 -5.58 0.95 24.19
CA ARG A 271 -5.38 1.85 25.34
C ARG A 271 -3.99 1.65 25.97
N GLN A 272 -3.58 0.41 26.22
CA GLN A 272 -2.26 0.10 26.78
C GLN A 272 -1.12 0.60 25.86
N VAL A 273 -1.25 0.42 24.54
CA VAL A 273 -0.28 0.95 23.56
C VAL A 273 -0.16 2.48 23.70
N LEU A 274 -1.30 3.17 23.72
CA LEU A 274 -1.32 4.63 23.84
C LEU A 274 -0.74 5.12 25.18
N GLU A 275 -1.08 4.46 26.27
CA GLU A 275 -0.55 4.76 27.61
C GLU A 275 0.97 4.59 27.66
N GLU A 276 1.49 3.49 27.10
CA GLU A 276 2.93 3.24 27.10
C GLU A 276 3.69 4.22 26.21
N ILE A 277 3.18 4.55 25.01
CA ILE A 277 3.78 5.59 24.16
C ILE A 277 3.79 6.94 24.90
N ALA A 278 2.67 7.31 25.54
CA ALA A 278 2.56 8.57 26.27
C ALA A 278 3.53 8.64 27.46
N GLN A 279 3.74 7.53 28.18
CA GLN A 279 4.70 7.45 29.29
C GLN A 279 6.15 7.69 28.85
N ARG A 280 6.51 7.29 27.63
CA ARG A 280 7.86 7.52 27.07
C ARG A 280 8.14 8.99 26.75
N GLN A 281 7.12 9.84 26.69
CA GLN A 281 7.21 11.27 26.40
C GLN A 281 8.05 11.58 25.14
N LEU A 282 7.91 10.76 24.10
CA LEU A 282 8.62 10.93 22.83
C LEU A 282 8.06 12.16 22.09
N SER A 283 8.97 12.99 21.54
CA SER A 283 8.58 14.13 20.70
C SER A 283 8.33 13.70 19.26
N ILE A 284 7.29 12.88 19.05
CA ILE A 284 6.96 12.26 17.77
C ILE A 284 5.56 12.65 17.30
N ALA A 285 5.31 12.48 16.01
CA ALA A 285 3.99 12.58 15.41
C ALA A 285 3.60 11.23 14.79
N LEU A 286 2.38 10.78 15.07
CA LEU A 286 1.83 9.53 14.58
C LEU A 286 0.72 9.78 13.57
N CYS A 287 0.64 8.90 12.57
CA CYS A 287 -0.45 8.83 11.60
C CYS A 287 -0.86 7.37 11.39
N GLY A 288 -2.14 7.10 11.26
CA GLY A 288 -2.64 5.75 10.99
C GLY A 288 -4.05 5.75 10.42
N SER A 289 -4.47 4.58 9.94
CA SER A 289 -5.81 4.35 9.38
C SER A 289 -6.72 3.73 10.43
N PHE A 290 -7.86 4.35 10.68
CA PHE A 290 -8.80 3.95 11.74
C PHE A 290 -10.23 3.91 11.19
N ARG A 291 -11.06 3.10 11.81
CA ARG A 291 -12.49 3.10 11.52
C ARG A 291 -13.20 4.20 12.32
N ALA A 292 -14.14 4.89 11.70
CA ALA A 292 -14.88 5.96 12.37
C ALA A 292 -15.59 5.47 13.65
N GLN A 293 -16.20 4.30 13.60
CA GLN A 293 -16.87 3.68 14.76
C GLN A 293 -15.91 3.36 15.91
N ASP A 294 -14.64 3.02 15.62
CA ASP A 294 -13.64 2.76 16.67
C ASP A 294 -13.26 4.07 17.36
N ILE A 295 -13.15 5.18 16.62
CA ILE A 295 -12.93 6.52 17.20
C ILE A 295 -14.10 6.93 18.10
N VAL A 296 -15.35 6.65 17.68
CA VAL A 296 -16.53 6.93 18.50
C VAL A 296 -16.54 6.08 19.76
N ARG A 297 -16.25 4.78 19.63
CA ARG A 297 -16.11 3.85 20.78
C ARG A 297 -15.07 4.33 21.78
N ASP A 298 -13.96 4.87 21.28
CA ASP A 298 -12.79 5.28 22.05
C ASP A 298 -12.88 6.73 22.56
N ALA A 299 -14.06 7.36 22.50
CA ALA A 299 -14.26 8.77 22.87
C ALA A 299 -13.67 9.14 24.24
N ASP A 300 -13.75 8.23 25.21
CA ASP A 300 -13.24 8.39 26.59
C ASP A 300 -11.70 8.32 26.71
N ILE A 301 -11.02 7.76 25.71
CA ILE A 301 -9.55 7.64 25.69
C ILE A 301 -8.88 8.47 24.58
N LEU A 302 -9.61 9.29 23.86
CA LEU A 302 -9.04 10.10 22.76
C LEU A 302 -7.98 11.11 23.23
N SER A 303 -8.01 11.51 24.50
CA SER A 303 -6.93 12.31 25.08
C SER A 303 -5.59 11.58 25.07
N LEU A 304 -5.59 10.24 25.22
CA LEU A 304 -4.38 9.42 25.14
C LEU A 304 -3.83 9.38 23.70
N TYR A 305 -4.69 9.37 22.67
CA TYR A 305 -4.23 9.49 21.28
C TYR A 305 -3.41 10.75 21.09
N LYS A 306 -3.89 11.89 21.61
CA LYS A 306 -3.15 13.16 21.54
C LYS A 306 -1.84 13.12 22.34
N GLN A 307 -1.85 12.54 23.53
CA GLN A 307 -0.66 12.40 24.38
C GLN A 307 0.37 11.46 23.75
N ALA A 308 -0.06 10.39 23.08
CA ALA A 308 0.81 9.47 22.33
C ALA A 308 1.40 10.12 21.06
N GLY A 309 0.91 11.29 20.64
CA GLY A 309 1.46 12.03 19.50
C GLY A 309 0.66 11.93 18.20
N PHE A 310 -0.57 11.38 18.21
CA PHE A 310 -1.37 11.35 16.98
C PHE A 310 -1.63 12.76 16.44
N ALA A 311 -1.10 13.02 15.24
CA ALA A 311 -1.27 14.27 14.52
C ALA A 311 -2.32 14.15 13.42
N TYR A 312 -2.37 13.00 12.74
CA TYR A 312 -3.34 12.68 11.68
C TYR A 312 -4.01 11.34 11.94
N ILE A 313 -5.29 11.27 11.59
CA ILE A 313 -6.04 10.02 11.48
C ILE A 313 -6.74 9.97 10.14
N LEU A 314 -6.42 8.93 9.35
CA LEU A 314 -7.14 8.57 8.15
C LEU A 314 -8.38 7.77 8.54
N MET A 315 -9.52 8.13 8.00
CA MET A 315 -10.77 7.42 8.26
C MET A 315 -11.44 6.99 6.96
N GLY A 316 -11.59 5.68 6.79
CA GLY A 316 -12.41 5.15 5.71
C GLY A 316 -13.88 5.43 5.96
N VAL A 317 -14.40 6.48 5.37
CA VAL A 317 -15.83 6.86 5.38
C VAL A 317 -16.56 6.25 4.19
N GLU A 318 -15.90 6.16 3.06
CA GLU A 318 -16.25 5.52 1.79
C GLU A 318 -17.44 6.18 1.07
N THR A 319 -18.53 6.49 1.75
CA THR A 319 -19.75 7.06 1.19
C THR A 319 -20.54 7.87 2.22
N VAL A 320 -21.58 8.56 1.76
CA VAL A 320 -22.50 9.36 2.61
C VAL A 320 -23.90 8.73 2.71
N THR A 321 -24.02 7.43 2.41
CA THR A 321 -25.30 6.70 2.49
C THR A 321 -25.14 5.39 3.24
N ASP A 322 -26.03 5.14 4.22
CA ASP A 322 -26.02 3.89 4.98
C ASP A 322 -26.36 2.68 4.11
N GLU A 323 -27.17 2.87 3.07
CA GLU A 323 -27.48 1.83 2.10
C GLU A 323 -26.20 1.29 1.42
N THR A 324 -25.34 2.19 0.94
CA THR A 324 -24.09 1.80 0.29
C THR A 324 -23.12 1.21 1.29
N LEU A 325 -23.01 1.75 2.53
CA LEU A 325 -22.21 1.16 3.60
C LEU A 325 -22.64 -0.29 3.90
N GLY A 326 -23.95 -0.56 3.90
CA GLY A 326 -24.49 -1.91 4.05
C GLY A 326 -24.11 -2.84 2.89
N LYS A 327 -24.22 -2.38 1.64
CA LYS A 327 -23.86 -3.15 0.43
C LYS A 327 -22.39 -3.57 0.43
N ILE A 328 -21.50 -2.67 0.83
CA ILE A 328 -20.05 -2.95 0.89
C ILE A 328 -19.63 -3.62 2.20
N ARG A 329 -20.55 -3.95 3.08
CA ARG A 329 -20.30 -4.58 4.39
C ARG A 329 -19.30 -3.79 5.24
N LYS A 330 -19.41 -2.45 5.22
CA LYS A 330 -18.49 -1.60 6.00
C LYS A 330 -18.69 -1.79 7.50
N GLY A 331 -19.92 -2.09 7.95
CA GLY A 331 -20.25 -2.29 9.37
C GLY A 331 -20.18 -1.01 10.19
N SER A 332 -20.35 0.16 9.56
CA SER A 332 -20.44 1.49 10.19
C SER A 332 -21.64 2.24 9.63
N GLN A 333 -22.04 3.31 10.31
CA GLN A 333 -23.09 4.22 9.89
C GLN A 333 -22.49 5.57 9.49
N VAL A 334 -23.24 6.33 8.68
CA VAL A 334 -22.85 7.69 8.26
C VAL A 334 -22.62 8.61 9.47
N ASP A 335 -23.40 8.44 10.54
CA ASP A 335 -23.29 9.25 11.74
C ASP A 335 -22.00 8.98 12.52
N ASP A 336 -21.45 7.75 12.48
CA ASP A 336 -20.16 7.43 13.11
C ASP A 336 -19.05 8.34 12.56
N ALA A 337 -19.01 8.57 11.25
CA ALA A 337 -18.01 9.43 10.62
C ALA A 337 -18.15 10.89 11.05
N TYR A 338 -19.39 11.38 11.17
CA TYR A 338 -19.65 12.72 11.67
C TYR A 338 -19.18 12.90 13.12
N GLN A 339 -19.53 11.96 13.99
CA GLN A 339 -19.12 11.98 15.39
C GLN A 339 -17.60 11.86 15.52
N ALA A 340 -16.97 10.93 14.79
CA ALA A 340 -15.53 10.73 14.83
C ALA A 340 -14.74 12.00 14.46
N VAL A 341 -15.09 12.66 13.35
CA VAL A 341 -14.44 13.91 12.94
C VAL A 341 -14.56 14.99 14.02
N ARG A 342 -15.74 15.10 14.63
CA ARG A 342 -15.98 16.07 15.72
C ARG A 342 -15.13 15.77 16.94
N LEU A 343 -15.04 14.51 17.33
CA LEU A 343 -14.25 14.06 18.48
C LEU A 343 -12.76 14.30 18.27
N LEU A 344 -12.21 13.93 17.10
CA LEU A 344 -10.81 14.18 16.74
C LEU A 344 -10.47 15.66 16.78
N ARG A 345 -11.36 16.51 16.25
CA ARG A 345 -11.17 17.96 16.27
C ARG A 345 -11.11 18.51 17.68
N GLN A 346 -11.94 18.01 18.62
CA GLN A 346 -11.90 18.42 20.02
C GLN A 346 -10.54 18.11 20.67
N GLN A 347 -9.87 17.06 20.24
CA GLN A 347 -8.53 16.70 20.71
C GLN A 347 -7.39 17.39 19.92
N GLY A 348 -7.71 18.18 18.89
CA GLY A 348 -6.70 18.80 18.03
C GLY A 348 -5.92 17.77 17.20
N ILE A 349 -6.59 16.70 16.76
CA ILE A 349 -6.08 15.69 15.83
C ILE A 349 -6.71 15.95 14.46
N LEU A 350 -5.89 15.99 13.40
CA LEU A 350 -6.35 16.22 12.05
C LEU A 350 -6.98 14.97 11.46
N SER A 351 -8.12 15.14 10.80
CA SER A 351 -8.85 14.06 10.15
C SER A 351 -8.70 14.10 8.63
N ILE A 352 -8.32 12.96 8.04
CA ILE A 352 -8.36 12.72 6.60
C ILE A 352 -9.51 11.76 6.33
N VAL A 353 -10.46 12.16 5.50
CA VAL A 353 -11.66 11.38 5.18
C VAL A 353 -11.45 10.71 3.82
N ASP A 354 -11.37 9.38 3.79
CA ASP A 354 -11.33 8.61 2.55
C ASP A 354 -12.76 8.44 2.02
N TYR A 355 -12.99 8.87 0.79
CA TYR A 355 -14.26 8.77 0.10
C TYR A 355 -14.07 8.12 -1.27
N ILE A 356 -14.88 7.07 -1.56
CA ILE A 356 -14.73 6.27 -2.78
C ILE A 356 -15.84 6.65 -3.77
N PHE A 357 -15.44 7.15 -4.93
CA PHE A 357 -16.31 7.33 -6.09
C PHE A 357 -16.42 6.03 -6.88
N GLY A 358 -17.62 5.71 -7.37
CA GLY A 358 -17.90 4.49 -8.13
C GLY A 358 -18.40 3.31 -7.31
N LEU A 359 -18.65 3.46 -6.00
CA LEU A 359 -19.35 2.45 -5.19
C LEU A 359 -20.85 2.36 -5.51
N GLU A 360 -21.41 3.40 -6.03
CA GLU A 360 -22.79 3.50 -6.49
C GLU A 360 -22.83 4.07 -7.91
N GLU A 361 -24.00 4.03 -8.56
CA GLU A 361 -24.16 4.64 -9.88
C GLU A 361 -23.99 6.16 -9.80
N GLU A 362 -22.86 6.66 -10.34
CA GLU A 362 -22.54 8.06 -10.27
C GLU A 362 -23.35 8.91 -11.26
N THR A 363 -23.96 9.95 -10.73
CA THR A 363 -24.72 10.96 -11.45
C THR A 363 -24.32 12.35 -10.93
N PRO A 364 -24.65 13.45 -11.61
CA PRO A 364 -24.43 14.79 -11.04
C PRO A 364 -25.14 14.98 -9.68
N ARG A 365 -26.25 14.28 -9.44
CA ARG A 365 -26.99 14.35 -8.16
C ARG A 365 -26.24 13.60 -7.05
N THR A 366 -25.65 12.44 -7.33
CA THR A 366 -24.88 11.68 -6.33
C THR A 366 -23.60 12.40 -5.98
N LEU A 367 -22.89 12.98 -6.95
CA LEU A 367 -21.72 13.84 -6.71
C LEU A 367 -22.06 15.03 -5.81
N TRP A 368 -23.19 15.69 -6.06
CA TRP A 368 -23.65 16.79 -5.22
C TRP A 368 -24.08 16.35 -3.81
N ARG A 369 -24.71 15.18 -3.68
CA ARG A 369 -25.02 14.54 -2.39
C ARG A 369 -23.73 14.22 -1.63
N GLY A 370 -22.74 13.65 -2.31
CA GLY A 370 -21.41 13.37 -1.77
C GLY A 370 -20.76 14.64 -1.21
N LEU A 371 -20.71 15.72 -1.99
CA LEU A 371 -20.17 17.01 -1.53
C LEU A 371 -20.89 17.51 -0.28
N ARG A 372 -22.24 17.49 -0.24
CA ARG A 372 -22.99 17.93 0.94
C ARG A 372 -22.67 17.09 2.18
N GLY A 373 -22.58 15.78 2.01
CA GLY A 373 -22.22 14.87 3.10
C GLY A 373 -20.79 15.12 3.61
N LEU A 374 -19.83 15.25 2.69
CA LEU A 374 -18.46 15.57 3.02
C LEU A 374 -18.35 16.92 3.76
N LEU A 375 -19.07 17.95 3.31
CA LEU A 375 -19.13 19.24 4.00
C LEU A 375 -19.78 19.15 5.38
N ARG A 376 -20.75 18.23 5.56
CA ARG A 376 -21.36 17.95 6.87
C ARG A 376 -20.36 17.25 7.81
N TYR A 377 -19.57 16.29 7.33
CA TYR A 377 -18.50 15.67 8.13
C TYR A 377 -17.48 16.70 8.59
N ASP A 378 -17.19 17.67 7.73
CA ASP A 378 -16.23 18.74 8.00
C ASP A 378 -14.84 18.25 8.43
N GLY A 379 -14.37 17.11 7.87
CA GLY A 379 -13.00 16.62 8.05
C GLY A 379 -11.95 17.65 7.62
N ASP A 380 -10.70 17.53 8.03
CA ASP A 380 -9.68 18.50 7.66
C ASP A 380 -9.26 18.34 6.19
N PHE A 381 -9.17 17.11 5.72
CA PHE A 381 -8.89 16.78 4.33
C PHE A 381 -9.82 15.68 3.82
N VAL A 382 -10.04 15.65 2.51
CA VAL A 382 -10.70 14.55 1.80
C VAL A 382 -9.67 13.92 0.88
N ASN A 383 -9.59 12.60 0.93
CA ASN A 383 -8.89 11.78 -0.03
C ASN A 383 -9.97 11.18 -0.95
N ALA A 384 -10.06 11.72 -2.16
CA ALA A 384 -11.01 11.27 -3.17
C ALA A 384 -10.42 10.08 -3.93
N LEU A 385 -11.02 8.90 -3.73
CA LEU A 385 -10.56 7.64 -4.28
C LEU A 385 -11.54 7.13 -5.33
N TYR A 386 -11.04 6.46 -6.36
CA TYR A 386 -11.87 5.68 -7.28
C TYR A 386 -11.86 4.21 -6.88
N LEU A 387 -13.01 3.56 -7.04
CA LEU A 387 -13.10 2.12 -6.80
C LEU A 387 -12.14 1.35 -7.71
N THR A 388 -11.19 0.66 -7.10
CA THR A 388 -10.22 -0.20 -7.80
C THR A 388 -10.58 -1.66 -7.57
N PRO A 389 -10.95 -2.42 -8.63
CA PRO A 389 -11.50 -3.76 -8.52
C PRO A 389 -10.39 -4.82 -8.45
N HIS A 390 -9.83 -5.10 -7.27
CA HIS A 390 -8.88 -6.19 -7.13
C HIS A 390 -9.56 -7.55 -7.31
N ALA A 391 -9.01 -8.41 -8.18
CA ALA A 391 -9.61 -9.68 -8.57
C ALA A 391 -9.89 -10.64 -7.40
N TRP A 392 -9.13 -10.56 -6.32
CA TRP A 392 -9.29 -11.38 -5.12
C TRP A 392 -10.33 -10.84 -4.13
N THR A 393 -10.95 -9.67 -4.40
CA THR A 393 -12.02 -9.15 -3.55
C THR A 393 -13.40 -9.53 -4.10
N PRO A 394 -14.42 -9.72 -3.25
CA PRO A 394 -15.75 -10.05 -3.72
C PRO A 394 -16.32 -9.07 -4.73
N LEU A 395 -16.17 -7.76 -4.45
CA LEU A 395 -16.64 -6.70 -5.35
C LEU A 395 -15.81 -6.63 -6.63
N GLY A 396 -14.48 -6.74 -6.52
CA GLY A 396 -13.59 -6.71 -7.67
C GLY A 396 -13.82 -7.88 -8.62
N TYR A 397 -13.98 -9.10 -8.09
CA TYR A 397 -14.32 -10.29 -8.88
C TYR A 397 -15.64 -10.10 -9.66
N GLN A 398 -16.67 -9.57 -8.99
CA GLN A 398 -17.95 -9.28 -9.62
C GLN A 398 -17.80 -8.27 -10.77
N GLN A 399 -17.11 -7.15 -10.54
CA GLN A 399 -16.91 -6.11 -11.54
C GLN A 399 -16.10 -6.59 -12.75
N LEU A 400 -15.06 -7.39 -12.52
CA LEU A 400 -14.28 -8.01 -13.59
C LEU A 400 -15.14 -8.99 -14.43
N LYS A 401 -15.97 -9.79 -13.78
CA LYS A 401 -16.91 -10.72 -14.45
C LYS A 401 -17.95 -9.98 -15.28
N GLU A 402 -18.44 -8.85 -14.82
CA GLU A 402 -19.43 -8.02 -15.52
C GLU A 402 -18.81 -7.21 -16.68
N GLY A 403 -17.49 -7.22 -16.84
CA GLY A 403 -16.79 -6.54 -17.92
C GLY A 403 -16.87 -5.01 -17.83
N THR A 404 -16.97 -4.46 -16.63
CA THR A 404 -17.12 -3.02 -16.39
C THR A 404 -15.80 -2.25 -16.42
N VAL A 405 -14.66 -2.93 -16.57
CA VAL A 405 -13.33 -2.31 -16.60
C VAL A 405 -13.14 -1.51 -17.89
N VAL A 406 -12.81 -0.22 -17.76
CA VAL A 406 -12.53 0.70 -18.87
C VAL A 406 -11.06 1.10 -18.96
N GLU A 407 -10.27 0.83 -17.92
CA GLU A 407 -8.83 1.08 -17.91
C GLU A 407 -8.08 -0.25 -17.76
N PRO A 408 -7.54 -0.80 -18.86
CA PRO A 408 -6.84 -2.08 -18.85
C PRO A 408 -5.42 -1.97 -18.24
N ASP A 409 -4.82 -0.78 -18.23
CA ASP A 409 -3.46 -0.59 -17.77
C ASP A 409 -3.38 -0.68 -16.24
N THR A 410 -2.90 -1.81 -15.74
CA THR A 410 -2.87 -2.10 -14.29
C THR A 410 -1.99 -1.16 -13.48
N TRP A 411 -1.05 -0.43 -14.11
CA TRP A 411 -0.28 0.60 -13.41
C TRP A 411 -1.12 1.80 -12.95
N LYS A 412 -2.32 2.01 -13.55
CA LYS A 412 -3.31 3.02 -13.13
C LYS A 412 -4.27 2.52 -12.05
N TRP A 413 -4.15 1.28 -11.59
CA TRP A 413 -5.03 0.73 -10.55
C TRP A 413 -4.58 1.18 -9.15
N ASP A 414 -4.44 2.47 -8.99
CA ASP A 414 -3.80 3.17 -7.86
C ASP A 414 -4.79 3.97 -7.00
N TYR A 415 -6.08 3.71 -7.15
CA TYR A 415 -7.19 4.42 -6.49
C TYR A 415 -7.36 5.89 -6.93
N ARG A 416 -6.44 6.44 -7.74
CA ARG A 416 -6.50 7.81 -8.27
C ARG A 416 -7.08 7.89 -9.69
N HIS A 417 -7.09 6.78 -10.38
CA HIS A 417 -7.63 6.67 -11.73
C HIS A 417 -8.97 5.93 -11.74
N GLN A 418 -9.85 6.34 -12.64
CA GLN A 418 -11.10 5.62 -12.87
C GLN A 418 -10.84 4.33 -13.63
N ILE A 419 -11.12 3.20 -12.99
CA ILE A 419 -10.93 1.85 -13.55
C ILE A 419 -12.24 1.30 -14.10
N LEU A 420 -13.36 1.59 -13.44
CA LEU A 420 -14.68 1.06 -13.78
C LEU A 420 -15.53 2.04 -14.57
N ALA A 421 -16.29 1.54 -15.53
CA ALA A 421 -17.30 2.32 -16.22
C ALA A 421 -18.37 2.82 -15.25
N THR A 422 -18.88 4.01 -15.50
CA THR A 422 -20.11 4.52 -14.87
C THR A 422 -21.20 4.61 -15.93
N ARG A 423 -22.44 4.31 -15.52
CA ARG A 423 -23.58 4.25 -16.47
C ARG A 423 -23.98 5.61 -17.00
N TYR A 424 -23.92 6.65 -16.18
CA TYR A 424 -24.49 7.97 -16.49
C TYR A 424 -23.47 9.06 -16.73
N LEU A 425 -22.21 8.86 -16.36
CA LEU A 425 -21.15 9.84 -16.55
C LEU A 425 -20.04 9.25 -17.40
N SER A 426 -19.63 9.97 -18.43
CA SER A 426 -18.40 9.64 -19.13
C SER A 426 -17.19 9.79 -18.21
N PRO A 427 -16.05 9.12 -18.48
CA PRO A 427 -14.85 9.29 -17.68
C PRO A 427 -14.41 10.75 -17.50
N THR A 428 -14.59 11.59 -18.53
CA THR A 428 -14.29 13.03 -18.45
C THR A 428 -15.23 13.76 -17.49
N GLN A 429 -16.53 13.45 -17.56
CA GLN A 429 -17.52 14.06 -16.66
C GLN A 429 -17.32 13.64 -15.21
N LEU A 430 -17.01 12.36 -14.99
CA LEU A 430 -16.74 11.87 -13.64
C LEU A 430 -15.47 12.52 -13.09
N PHE A 431 -14.36 12.51 -13.84
CA PHE A 431 -13.10 13.11 -13.39
C PHE A 431 -13.27 14.58 -12.99
N PHE A 432 -13.83 15.42 -13.88
CA PHE A 432 -14.03 16.84 -13.56
C PHE A 432 -15.10 17.05 -12.50
N GLY A 433 -16.10 16.18 -12.41
CA GLY A 433 -17.07 16.19 -11.32
C GLY A 433 -16.43 15.94 -9.96
N VAL A 434 -15.54 14.94 -9.85
CA VAL A 434 -14.75 14.66 -8.64
C VAL A 434 -13.84 15.84 -8.32
N LYS A 435 -13.13 16.40 -9.31
CA LYS A 435 -12.27 17.58 -9.12
C LYS A 435 -13.03 18.80 -8.66
N LEU A 436 -14.27 18.97 -9.12
CA LEU A 436 -15.14 20.02 -8.63
C LEU A 436 -15.56 19.80 -7.16
N VAL A 437 -15.88 18.55 -6.79
CA VAL A 437 -16.17 18.19 -5.38
C VAL A 437 -14.98 18.51 -4.49
N GLU A 438 -13.77 18.09 -4.86
CA GLU A 438 -12.54 18.38 -4.12
C GLU A 438 -12.29 19.88 -3.99
N THR A 439 -12.44 20.64 -5.09
CA THR A 439 -12.26 22.08 -5.10
C THR A 439 -13.22 22.78 -4.13
N LEU A 440 -14.52 22.50 -4.27
CA LEU A 440 -15.55 23.11 -3.41
C LEU A 440 -15.40 22.70 -1.94
N TYR A 441 -14.90 21.49 -1.70
CA TYR A 441 -14.60 21.01 -0.36
C TYR A 441 -13.39 21.73 0.24
N HIS A 442 -12.25 21.77 -0.42
CA HIS A 442 -11.01 22.33 0.11
C HIS A 442 -11.01 23.87 0.17
N LEU A 443 -11.69 24.52 -0.76
CA LEU A 443 -11.85 25.99 -0.77
C LEU A 443 -13.04 26.49 0.06
N HIS A 444 -13.72 25.61 0.80
CA HIS A 444 -14.87 26.03 1.61
C HIS A 444 -14.43 27.06 2.68
N PRO A 445 -15.12 28.20 2.85
CA PRO A 445 -14.69 29.32 3.70
C PRO A 445 -14.37 28.91 5.15
N ARG A 446 -15.15 28.00 5.74
CA ARG A 446 -14.89 27.51 7.12
C ARG A 446 -13.53 26.85 7.27
N ARG A 447 -13.03 26.14 6.23
CA ARG A 447 -11.74 25.44 6.23
C ARG A 447 -10.60 26.41 6.06
N LEU A 448 -10.72 27.32 5.10
CA LEU A 448 -9.73 28.39 4.89
C LEU A 448 -9.58 29.20 6.17
N TRP A 449 -10.70 29.61 6.79
CA TRP A 449 -10.69 30.31 8.06
C TRP A 449 -9.99 29.53 9.16
N ARG A 450 -10.27 28.23 9.29
CA ARG A 450 -9.63 27.35 10.27
C ARG A 450 -8.11 27.29 10.05
N THR A 451 -7.64 27.09 8.82
CA THR A 451 -6.21 27.07 8.47
C THR A 451 -5.50 28.37 8.87
N LEU A 452 -6.20 29.49 8.79
CA LEU A 452 -5.66 30.80 9.16
C LEU A 452 -5.68 31.05 10.69
N THR A 453 -6.69 30.55 11.40
CA THR A 453 -6.96 30.91 12.80
C THR A 453 -6.47 29.89 13.82
N VAL A 454 -6.03 28.70 13.40
CA VAL A 454 -5.47 27.70 14.32
C VAL A 454 -4.31 28.27 15.12
N ARG A 455 -4.42 28.25 16.46
CA ARG A 455 -3.41 28.80 17.40
C ARG A 455 -2.21 27.88 17.57
N ASP A 456 -2.44 26.56 17.58
CA ASP A 456 -1.37 25.57 17.69
C ASP A 456 -0.42 25.69 16.49
N ARG A 457 0.87 25.92 16.77
CA ARG A 457 1.89 26.13 15.73
C ARG A 457 2.13 24.88 14.90
N THR A 458 2.12 23.70 15.53
CA THR A 458 2.33 22.41 14.86
C THR A 458 1.17 22.11 13.94
N LEU A 459 -0.07 22.17 14.44
CA LEU A 459 -1.27 21.97 13.61
C LEU A 459 -1.33 22.96 12.45
N ARG A 460 -0.98 24.23 12.67
CA ARG A 460 -0.96 25.23 11.61
C ARG A 460 0.06 24.89 10.53
N ARG A 461 1.25 24.41 10.91
CA ARG A 461 2.28 23.96 9.97
C ARG A 461 1.78 22.77 9.16
N LEU A 462 1.21 21.77 9.82
CA LEU A 462 0.66 20.57 9.18
C LEU A 462 -0.48 20.92 8.21
N LEU A 463 -1.44 21.75 8.62
CA LEU A 463 -2.54 22.19 7.75
C LEU A 463 -2.04 22.92 6.50
N ARG A 464 -1.10 23.85 6.65
CA ARG A 464 -0.53 24.60 5.51
C ARG A 464 0.25 23.71 4.57
N TYR A 465 1.07 22.83 5.14
CA TYR A 465 1.86 21.88 4.38
C TYR A 465 0.94 20.94 3.57
N SER A 466 -0.04 20.31 4.22
CA SER A 466 -1.00 19.44 3.55
C SER A 466 -1.82 20.17 2.50
N GLN A 467 -2.25 21.41 2.76
CA GLN A 467 -2.98 22.21 1.77
C GLN A 467 -2.13 22.50 0.53
N TRP A 468 -0.84 22.79 0.70
CA TRP A 468 0.08 22.98 -0.41
C TRP A 468 0.22 21.71 -1.25
N HIS A 469 0.41 20.56 -0.59
CA HIS A 469 0.57 19.30 -1.30
C HIS A 469 -0.68 18.85 -2.04
N ILE A 470 -1.83 18.93 -1.39
CA ILE A 470 -3.11 18.62 -2.03
C ILE A 470 -3.27 19.49 -3.30
N SER A 471 -2.93 20.77 -3.23
CA SER A 471 -2.98 21.64 -4.41
C SER A 471 -2.02 21.19 -5.51
N THR A 472 -0.81 20.76 -5.17
CA THR A 472 0.19 20.32 -6.14
C THR A 472 -0.23 18.99 -6.80
N VAL A 473 -0.67 18.02 -5.99
CA VAL A 473 -1.19 16.73 -6.50
C VAL A 473 -2.43 16.96 -7.38
N TYR A 474 -3.35 17.83 -6.97
CA TYR A 474 -4.54 18.19 -7.72
C TYR A 474 -4.23 18.68 -9.14
N TRP A 475 -3.28 19.62 -9.28
CA TRP A 475 -2.87 20.14 -10.58
C TRP A 475 -2.12 19.10 -11.41
N TYR A 476 -1.30 18.26 -10.77
CA TYR A 476 -0.65 17.15 -11.43
C TYR A 476 -1.68 16.19 -12.05
N GLU A 477 -2.69 15.78 -11.29
CA GLU A 477 -3.74 14.88 -11.77
C GLU A 477 -4.55 15.46 -12.94
N ILE A 478 -4.83 16.75 -12.91
CA ILE A 478 -5.49 17.42 -14.05
C ILE A 478 -4.58 17.39 -15.29
N ALA A 479 -3.30 17.72 -15.13
CA ALA A 479 -2.34 17.71 -16.23
C ALA A 479 -2.15 16.30 -16.81
N GLU A 480 -2.04 15.30 -15.95
CA GLU A 480 -1.94 13.88 -16.34
C GLU A 480 -3.18 13.44 -17.13
N PHE A 481 -4.38 13.68 -16.59
CA PHE A 481 -5.64 13.33 -17.26
C PHE A 481 -5.79 13.98 -18.63
N VAL A 482 -5.50 15.27 -18.74
CA VAL A 482 -5.58 16.00 -20.02
C VAL A 482 -4.54 15.47 -21.02
N THR A 483 -3.32 15.21 -20.56
CA THR A 483 -2.24 14.69 -21.41
C THR A 483 -2.57 13.30 -21.93
N ASP A 484 -3.06 12.40 -21.09
CA ASP A 484 -3.46 11.04 -21.46
C ASP A 484 -4.60 11.06 -22.47
N ARG A 485 -5.58 11.95 -22.30
CA ARG A 485 -6.69 12.12 -23.25
C ARG A 485 -6.22 12.64 -24.61
N LEU A 486 -5.29 13.57 -24.61
CA LEU A 486 -4.70 14.08 -25.86
C LEU A 486 -3.92 12.97 -26.58
N ARG A 487 -3.08 12.21 -25.85
CA ARG A 487 -2.35 11.06 -26.39
C ARG A 487 -3.29 10.00 -26.95
N ALA A 488 -4.35 9.65 -26.22
CA ALA A 488 -5.34 8.69 -26.68
C ALA A 488 -6.05 9.13 -27.96
N ARG A 489 -6.38 10.42 -28.12
CA ARG A 489 -6.95 10.97 -29.36
C ARG A 489 -5.97 10.91 -30.52
N VAL A 490 -4.71 11.28 -30.29
CA VAL A 490 -3.65 11.21 -31.31
C VAL A 490 -3.43 9.75 -31.71
N ASN A 491 -3.31 8.81 -30.78
CA ASN A 491 -3.15 7.39 -31.09
C ASN A 491 -4.37 6.80 -31.80
N HIS A 492 -5.58 7.22 -31.45
CA HIS A 492 -6.79 6.81 -32.17
C HIS A 492 -6.79 7.33 -33.59
N TRP A 493 -6.38 8.56 -33.81
CA TRP A 493 -6.22 9.13 -35.18
C TRP A 493 -5.19 8.34 -36.01
N PHE A 494 -4.03 7.96 -35.43
CA PHE A 494 -3.05 7.10 -36.09
C PHE A 494 -3.52 5.64 -36.26
N SER A 495 -4.35 5.10 -35.37
CA SER A 495 -4.87 3.71 -35.46
C SER A 495 -5.99 3.58 -36.49
N THR A 496 -6.69 4.66 -36.83
CA THR A 496 -7.62 4.67 -37.96
C THR A 496 -6.91 4.57 -39.33
N ILE A 497 -5.59 4.77 -39.34
CA ILE A 497 -4.72 4.69 -40.52
C ILE A 497 -4.02 3.31 -40.63
N ARG A 498 -4.02 2.46 -39.59
CA ARG A 498 -3.45 1.09 -39.61
C ARG A 498 -4.40 0.08 -38.97
N PRO A 499 -4.68 -1.11 -39.59
CA PRO A 499 -5.48 -2.18 -38.97
C PRO A 499 -4.75 -2.80 -37.77
N ARG A 500 -5.52 -3.16 -36.73
CA ARG A 500 -5.00 -3.78 -35.51
C ARG A 500 -5.01 -5.29 -35.59
N ASP A 501 -3.88 -5.91 -35.22
CA ASP A 501 -3.85 -7.25 -34.62
C ASP A 501 -3.89 -7.09 -33.12
N THR A 502 -4.95 -7.54 -32.49
CA THR A 502 -5.10 -7.52 -31.02
C THR A 502 -5.01 -8.93 -30.47
N PRO A 503 -4.15 -9.22 -29.50
CA PRO A 503 -4.25 -10.46 -28.72
C PRO A 503 -5.42 -10.35 -27.71
N LYS A 504 -6.26 -11.35 -27.70
CA LYS A 504 -7.32 -11.52 -26.70
C LYS A 504 -6.70 -12.09 -25.43
N HIS A 505 -6.69 -11.32 -24.33
CA HIS A 505 -6.34 -11.85 -23.02
C HIS A 505 -7.57 -12.50 -22.36
N ALA A 506 -7.43 -13.76 -22.01
CA ALA A 506 -8.42 -14.53 -21.28
C ALA A 506 -8.34 -14.21 -19.77
N ILE A 507 -9.50 -13.98 -19.19
CA ILE A 507 -9.67 -13.84 -17.73
C ILE A 507 -9.77 -15.26 -17.17
N GLU A 508 -8.71 -15.78 -16.55
CA GLU A 508 -8.76 -17.02 -15.79
C GLU A 508 -9.11 -16.80 -14.33
N GLN A 509 -9.93 -17.70 -13.82
CA GLN A 509 -10.55 -17.67 -12.50
C GLN A 509 -9.49 -17.81 -11.39
N ALA A 510 -9.54 -16.93 -10.39
CA ALA A 510 -8.86 -17.15 -9.11
C ALA A 510 -9.67 -18.19 -8.32
N ASP A 511 -9.10 -19.37 -8.10
CA ASP A 511 -9.62 -20.34 -7.13
C ASP A 511 -9.34 -19.84 -5.71
N PRO A 512 -10.31 -19.97 -4.77
CA PRO A 512 -10.28 -19.46 -3.42
C PRO A 512 -9.21 -20.07 -2.49
#